data_55fcb7ed02515f4266779d075f572385
#
_entry.id   55fcb7ed02515f4266779d075f572385
#
_cell.length_a   1.000
_cell.length_b   1.000
_cell.length_c   1.000
_cell.angle_alpha   90.00
_cell.angle_beta   90.00
_cell.angle_gamma   90.00
#
_symmetry.space_group_name_H-M   'P 1'
#
loop_
_entity.id
_entity.type
_entity.pdbx_description
1 polymer ?
#
loop_
_entity_poly.entity_id
_entity_poly.type
_entity_poly.pdbx_seq_one_letter_code
_entity_poly.pdbx_strand_id
1 'polypeptide(L)'
;VGKAISLKNRVRQYFQSSRNKGAKIEQMVTHITRFEYIVTDSELEALVLECNLIKEHRPKYNTMLKDDKTYPFIKVTVNEPYPRVLFSRTMKKDKAKYFGPYTSSTAVKDVIELVRKIYMVRSCNRTLPRDCGKERPCLYYHMKQCTAPCQGNVSEEEYKKNIAQVLHFLNGNFQETIDQLTEKMMAASEDMRFEDAAGYRDLINSI
;
A
#
# COMPACT_ATOMS: atom_id res chain seq x y z
N VAL A 1 4.31 -15.65 -10.89
CA VAL A 1 4.44 -14.19 -10.79
C VAL A 1 5.46 -13.86 -9.72
N GLY A 2 6.21 -12.77 -9.85
CA GLY A 2 7.19 -12.33 -8.87
C GLY A 2 7.82 -11.00 -9.24
N LYS A 3 8.24 -10.21 -8.24
CA LYS A 3 8.96 -8.96 -8.42
C LYS A 3 10.47 -9.11 -8.20
N ALA A 4 11.26 -8.24 -8.84
CA ALA A 4 12.69 -8.17 -8.63
C ALA A 4 13.25 -6.81 -9.07
N ILE A 5 14.24 -6.31 -8.36
CA ILE A 5 15.02 -5.11 -8.78
C ILE A 5 15.80 -5.41 -10.08
N SER A 6 16.33 -6.63 -10.23
CA SER A 6 17.01 -7.07 -11.44
C SER A 6 16.34 -8.33 -11.98
N LEU A 7 15.50 -8.15 -13.00
CA LEU A 7 14.83 -9.25 -13.70
C LEU A 7 15.81 -10.26 -14.29
N LYS A 8 16.90 -9.77 -14.89
CA LYS A 8 17.97 -10.62 -15.46
C LYS A 8 18.55 -11.58 -14.40
N ASN A 9 18.88 -11.07 -13.23
CA ASN A 9 19.44 -11.89 -12.15
C ASN A 9 18.39 -12.85 -11.60
N ARG A 10 17.13 -12.40 -11.46
CA ARG A 10 16.02 -13.21 -10.96
C ARG A 10 15.72 -14.38 -11.89
N VAL A 11 15.61 -14.13 -13.19
CA VAL A 11 15.37 -15.18 -14.20
C VAL A 11 16.55 -16.15 -14.25
N ARG A 12 17.79 -15.64 -14.30
CA ARG A 12 18.99 -16.47 -14.32
C ARG A 12 19.03 -17.46 -13.14
N GLN A 13 18.62 -17.04 -11.93
CA GLN A 13 18.60 -17.91 -10.75
C GLN A 13 17.73 -19.17 -10.92
N TYR A 14 16.67 -19.09 -11.71
CA TYR A 14 15.81 -20.25 -11.99
C TYR A 14 16.46 -21.26 -12.93
N PHE A 15 17.35 -20.83 -13.85
CA PHE A 15 17.92 -21.67 -14.88
C PHE A 15 19.37 -22.12 -14.60
N GLN A 16 20.03 -21.57 -13.56
CA GLN A 16 21.38 -22.01 -13.16
C GLN A 16 21.34 -23.44 -12.60
N SER A 17 22.21 -24.34 -13.13
CA SER A 17 22.31 -25.74 -12.71
C SER A 17 22.98 -25.96 -11.35
N SER A 18 23.73 -24.98 -10.84
CA SER A 18 24.63 -25.10 -9.69
C SER A 18 23.96 -24.93 -8.30
N ARG A 19 22.64 -24.66 -8.24
CA ARG A 19 21.92 -24.48 -6.97
C ARG A 19 20.90 -25.58 -6.76
N ASN A 20 20.90 -26.17 -5.57
CA ASN A 20 19.81 -27.03 -5.10
C ASN A 20 18.55 -26.14 -4.94
N LYS A 21 17.67 -26.15 -5.93
CA LYS A 21 16.49 -25.29 -6.04
C LYS A 21 15.26 -25.84 -5.30
N GLY A 22 15.36 -27.08 -4.83
CA GLY A 22 14.22 -27.82 -4.33
C GLY A 22 13.27 -28.31 -5.44
N ALA A 23 12.70 -29.48 -5.25
CA ALA A 23 11.90 -30.22 -6.24
C ALA A 23 10.76 -29.38 -6.86
N LYS A 24 10.15 -28.48 -6.09
CA LYS A 24 9.07 -27.60 -6.56
C LYS A 24 9.52 -26.59 -7.61
N ILE A 25 10.67 -25.94 -7.41
CA ILE A 25 11.22 -24.96 -8.35
C ILE A 25 11.72 -25.69 -9.61
N GLU A 26 12.34 -26.86 -9.44
CA GLU A 26 12.77 -27.69 -10.57
C GLU A 26 11.57 -28.08 -11.44
N GLN A 27 10.48 -28.57 -10.82
CA GLN A 27 9.25 -28.87 -11.54
C GLN A 27 8.63 -27.64 -12.20
N MET A 28 8.67 -26.46 -11.56
CA MET A 28 8.21 -25.21 -12.18
C MET A 28 9.01 -24.89 -13.45
N VAL A 29 10.34 -25.00 -13.39
CA VAL A 29 11.24 -24.67 -14.50
C VAL A 29 10.97 -25.57 -15.73
N THR A 30 10.66 -26.86 -15.52
CA THR A 30 10.31 -27.77 -16.66
C THR A 30 9.02 -27.38 -17.37
N HIS A 31 8.13 -26.60 -16.75
CA HIS A 31 6.86 -26.17 -17.33
C HIS A 31 6.93 -24.76 -17.91
N ILE A 32 8.06 -24.04 -17.80
CA ILE A 32 8.21 -22.71 -18.37
C ILE A 32 8.46 -22.83 -19.87
N THR A 33 7.55 -22.31 -20.68
CA THR A 33 7.70 -22.19 -22.13
C THR A 33 8.12 -20.79 -22.54
N ARG A 34 7.62 -19.78 -21.86
CA ARG A 34 7.98 -18.37 -22.04
C ARG A 34 7.81 -17.60 -20.74
N PHE A 35 8.34 -16.40 -20.65
CA PHE A 35 8.07 -15.44 -19.59
C PHE A 35 7.82 -14.06 -20.21
N GLU A 36 7.00 -13.30 -19.52
CA GLU A 36 6.69 -11.92 -19.81
C GLU A 36 7.19 -11.06 -18.64
N TYR A 37 7.49 -9.81 -18.90
CA TYR A 37 7.91 -8.89 -17.85
C TYR A 37 7.27 -7.53 -18.04
N ILE A 38 7.02 -6.85 -16.93
CA ILE A 38 6.55 -5.48 -16.87
C ILE A 38 7.57 -4.70 -16.06
N VAL A 39 8.04 -3.59 -16.60
CA VAL A 39 8.91 -2.65 -15.89
C VAL A 39 8.01 -1.65 -15.18
N THR A 40 8.28 -1.41 -13.92
CA THR A 40 7.56 -0.45 -13.08
C THR A 40 8.51 0.65 -12.64
N ASP A 41 7.99 1.83 -12.37
CA ASP A 41 8.78 3.00 -12.01
C ASP A 41 9.20 2.97 -10.53
N SER A 42 8.48 2.20 -9.69
CA SER A 42 8.76 2.09 -8.27
C SER A 42 8.63 0.67 -7.71
N GLU A 43 9.24 0.43 -6.55
CA GLU A 43 9.07 -0.83 -5.81
C GLU A 43 7.63 -1.00 -5.29
N LEU A 44 6.96 0.09 -4.96
CA LEU A 44 5.57 0.11 -4.53
C LEU A 44 4.66 -0.36 -5.66
N GLU A 45 4.82 0.19 -6.85
CA GLU A 45 4.07 -0.22 -8.03
C GLU A 45 4.28 -1.71 -8.33
N ALA A 46 5.54 -2.17 -8.32
CA ALA A 46 5.87 -3.58 -8.49
C ALA A 46 5.19 -4.48 -7.45
N LEU A 47 5.09 -4.03 -6.19
CA LEU A 47 4.45 -4.78 -5.11
C LEU A 47 2.94 -4.92 -5.32
N VAL A 48 2.27 -3.82 -5.68
CA VAL A 48 0.83 -3.79 -5.93
C VAL A 48 0.49 -4.60 -7.18
N LEU A 49 1.28 -4.45 -8.25
CA LEU A 49 1.12 -5.20 -9.49
C LEU A 49 1.30 -6.71 -9.28
N GLU A 50 2.34 -7.14 -8.56
CA GLU A 50 2.56 -8.55 -8.20
C GLU A 50 1.33 -9.12 -7.49
N CYS A 51 0.79 -8.39 -6.51
CA CYS A 51 -0.39 -8.81 -5.76
C CYS A 51 -1.62 -8.96 -6.67
N ASN A 52 -1.87 -8.00 -7.57
CA ASN A 52 -3.01 -8.01 -8.47
C ASN A 52 -2.91 -9.16 -9.48
N LEU A 53 -1.74 -9.38 -10.09
CA LEU A 53 -1.50 -10.48 -11.03
C LEU A 53 -1.63 -11.86 -10.36
N ILE A 54 -1.22 -12.01 -9.11
CA ILE A 54 -1.39 -13.26 -8.36
C ILE A 54 -2.86 -13.53 -8.08
N LYS A 55 -3.65 -12.50 -7.75
CA LYS A 55 -5.10 -12.64 -7.54
C LYS A 55 -5.82 -13.04 -8.82
N GLU A 56 -5.48 -12.39 -9.92
CA GLU A 56 -6.08 -12.59 -11.23
C GLU A 56 -5.78 -13.99 -11.79
N HIS A 57 -4.50 -14.34 -11.85
CA HIS A 57 -4.05 -15.57 -12.51
C HIS A 57 -4.00 -16.80 -11.61
N ARG A 58 -4.01 -16.62 -10.28
CA ARG A 58 -3.91 -17.70 -9.26
C ARG A 58 -2.85 -18.74 -9.59
N PRO A 59 -1.58 -18.34 -9.84
CA PRO A 59 -0.56 -19.23 -10.40
C PRO A 59 -0.27 -20.41 -9.49
N LYS A 60 -0.12 -21.60 -10.08
CA LYS A 60 0.07 -22.88 -9.37
C LYS A 60 1.29 -22.85 -8.43
N TYR A 61 2.38 -22.22 -8.86
CA TYR A 61 3.65 -22.23 -8.14
C TYR A 61 3.86 -21.06 -7.16
N ASN A 62 2.96 -20.06 -7.14
CA ASN A 62 2.92 -19.04 -6.07
C ASN A 62 2.18 -19.59 -4.83
N THR A 63 2.58 -20.76 -4.36
CA THR A 63 1.89 -21.48 -3.26
C THR A 63 1.99 -20.78 -1.92
N MET A 64 3.03 -19.97 -1.72
CA MET A 64 3.17 -19.20 -0.48
C MET A 64 1.98 -18.27 -0.21
N LEU A 65 1.28 -17.81 -1.24
CA LEU A 65 0.12 -16.94 -1.10
C LEU A 65 -1.23 -17.69 -1.01
N LYS A 66 -1.20 -19.01 -0.93
CA LYS A 66 -2.41 -19.83 -0.75
C LYS A 66 -2.72 -20.14 0.72
N ASP A 67 -1.77 -19.94 1.62
CA ASP A 67 -1.96 -20.10 3.07
C ASP A 67 -2.31 -18.76 3.69
N ASP A 68 -3.61 -18.45 3.77
CA ASP A 68 -4.17 -17.17 4.24
C ASP A 68 -3.78 -16.78 5.69
N LYS A 69 -3.16 -17.69 6.44
CA LYS A 69 -2.89 -17.47 7.87
C LYS A 69 -1.58 -16.75 8.16
N THR A 70 -0.68 -16.60 7.18
CA THR A 70 0.70 -16.16 7.43
C THR A 70 1.06 -14.85 6.74
N TYR A 71 0.29 -14.43 5.74
CA TYR A 71 0.63 -13.28 4.91
C TYR A 71 0.01 -11.97 5.40
N PRO A 72 0.73 -10.85 5.26
CA PRO A 72 0.22 -9.54 5.61
C PRO A 72 -0.78 -9.02 4.57
N PHE A 73 -1.78 -8.28 5.08
CA PHE A 73 -2.79 -7.56 4.33
C PHE A 73 -2.83 -6.11 4.79
N ILE A 74 -3.21 -5.22 3.88
CA ILE A 74 -3.68 -3.88 4.23
C ILE A 74 -5.19 -3.98 4.40
N LYS A 75 -5.69 -3.65 5.59
CA LYS A 75 -7.10 -3.62 5.92
C LYS A 75 -7.61 -2.18 5.96
N VAL A 76 -8.65 -1.88 5.20
CA VAL A 76 -9.36 -0.59 5.25
C VAL A 76 -10.74 -0.82 5.87
N THR A 77 -10.99 -0.20 7.04
CA THR A 77 -12.23 -0.39 7.82
C THR A 77 -13.37 0.46 7.29
N VAL A 78 -13.79 0.23 6.04
CA VAL A 78 -14.82 1.03 5.33
C VAL A 78 -16.18 1.03 6.01
N ASN A 79 -16.41 0.15 6.94
CA ASN A 79 -17.64 0.04 7.76
C ASN A 79 -17.63 0.98 8.98
N GLU A 80 -16.53 1.67 9.29
CA GLU A 80 -16.47 2.69 10.32
C GLU A 80 -16.87 4.06 9.76
N PRO A 81 -17.50 4.96 10.54
CA PRO A 81 -17.75 6.34 10.11
C PRO A 81 -16.49 7.07 9.65
N TYR A 82 -15.40 6.87 10.38
CA TYR A 82 -14.06 7.35 10.04
C TYR A 82 -13.12 6.16 9.84
N PRO A 83 -13.02 5.59 8.62
CA PRO A 83 -12.23 4.40 8.35
C PRO A 83 -10.75 4.55 8.68
N ARG A 84 -10.09 3.42 8.95
CA ARG A 84 -8.64 3.32 9.22
C ARG A 84 -7.96 2.43 8.20
N VAL A 85 -6.68 2.67 7.98
CA VAL A 85 -5.81 1.80 7.20
C VAL A 85 -4.88 1.07 8.17
N LEU A 86 -5.02 -0.25 8.24
CA LEU A 86 -4.39 -1.09 9.26
C LEU A 86 -3.66 -2.27 8.64
N PHE A 87 -2.59 -2.69 9.32
CA PHE A 87 -1.95 -3.97 9.07
C PHE A 87 -2.80 -5.13 9.63
N SER A 88 -2.96 -6.19 8.85
CA SER A 88 -3.64 -7.42 9.30
C SER A 88 -2.93 -8.65 8.78
N ARG A 89 -2.90 -9.73 9.55
CA ARG A 89 -2.45 -11.06 9.11
C ARG A 89 -3.59 -12.03 8.84
N THR A 90 -4.82 -11.60 9.11
CA THR A 90 -6.00 -12.44 8.93
C THR A 90 -7.10 -11.68 8.23
N MET A 91 -7.73 -12.29 7.25
CA MET A 91 -8.97 -11.81 6.67
C MET A 91 -10.15 -12.23 7.54
N LYS A 92 -10.98 -11.26 7.93
CA LYS A 92 -12.22 -11.50 8.66
C LYS A 92 -13.42 -11.13 7.80
N LYS A 93 -14.56 -11.77 8.02
CA LYS A 93 -15.84 -11.40 7.38
C LYS A 93 -16.48 -10.22 8.11
N ASP A 94 -15.80 -9.08 8.16
CA ASP A 94 -16.19 -7.89 8.93
C ASP A 94 -16.58 -6.69 8.06
N LYS A 95 -16.89 -6.91 6.79
CA LYS A 95 -17.22 -5.88 5.78
C LYS A 95 -16.10 -4.86 5.53
N ALA A 96 -14.88 -5.05 6.07
CA ALA A 96 -13.71 -4.24 5.71
C ALA A 96 -13.17 -4.66 4.33
N LYS A 97 -12.47 -3.76 3.67
CA LYS A 97 -11.73 -4.09 2.43
C LYS A 97 -10.33 -4.54 2.78
N TYR A 98 -9.87 -5.61 2.12
CA TYR A 98 -8.55 -6.20 2.31
C TYR A 98 -7.78 -6.19 1.00
N PHE A 99 -6.57 -5.67 1.04
CA PHE A 99 -5.60 -5.66 -0.05
C PHE A 99 -4.46 -6.60 0.32
N GLY A 100 -4.02 -7.41 -0.60
CA GLY A 100 -3.05 -8.48 -0.35
C GLY A 100 -3.57 -9.82 -0.89
N PRO A 101 -2.95 -10.94 -0.56
CA PRO A 101 -1.80 -11.06 0.36
C PRO A 101 -0.50 -10.52 -0.23
N TYR A 102 0.33 -9.90 0.60
CA TYR A 102 1.64 -9.41 0.23
C TYR A 102 2.75 -10.34 0.74
N THR A 103 3.91 -10.30 0.09
CA THR A 103 5.05 -11.16 0.44
C THR A 103 5.90 -10.60 1.59
N SER A 104 5.87 -9.29 1.82
CA SER A 104 6.69 -8.60 2.82
C SER A 104 5.86 -7.82 3.83
N SER A 105 6.04 -8.14 5.11
CA SER A 105 5.39 -7.39 6.20
C SER A 105 5.96 -5.97 6.36
N THR A 106 7.23 -5.78 6.05
CA THR A 106 7.89 -4.47 6.09
C THR A 106 7.30 -3.58 5.00
N ALA A 107 7.28 -4.04 3.75
CA ALA A 107 6.70 -3.29 2.63
C ALA A 107 5.24 -2.88 2.88
N VAL A 108 4.43 -3.76 3.49
CA VAL A 108 3.04 -3.41 3.86
C VAL A 108 2.99 -2.28 4.89
N LYS A 109 3.89 -2.28 5.88
CA LYS A 109 3.95 -1.20 6.88
C LYS A 109 4.38 0.12 6.26
N ASP A 110 5.36 0.07 5.35
CA ASP A 110 5.87 1.23 4.63
C ASP A 110 4.77 1.84 3.74
N VAL A 111 3.99 1.00 3.05
CA VAL A 111 2.81 1.46 2.28
C VAL A 111 1.75 2.09 3.18
N ILE A 112 1.44 1.51 4.34
CA ILE A 112 0.47 2.07 5.28
C ILE A 112 0.96 3.42 5.81
N GLU A 113 2.25 3.56 6.08
CA GLU A 113 2.84 4.83 6.53
C GLU A 113 2.79 5.87 5.42
N LEU A 114 3.13 5.51 4.18
CA LEU A 114 3.03 6.38 3.01
C LEU A 114 1.59 6.87 2.80
N VAL A 115 0.63 5.96 2.78
CA VAL A 115 -0.81 6.28 2.67
C VAL A 115 -1.25 7.26 3.77
N ARG A 116 -0.75 7.09 4.99
CA ARG A 116 -1.06 8.01 6.10
C ARG A 116 -0.46 9.39 5.88
N LYS A 117 0.75 9.49 5.36
CA LYS A 117 1.41 10.77 5.05
C LYS A 117 0.69 11.52 3.92
N ILE A 118 0.26 10.79 2.88
CA ILE A 118 -0.40 11.40 1.72
C ILE A 118 -1.83 11.85 2.05
N TYR A 119 -2.64 10.97 2.65
CA TYR A 119 -4.08 11.17 2.82
C TYR A 119 -4.50 11.57 4.23
N MET A 120 -3.55 11.70 5.17
CA MET A 120 -3.76 12.11 6.55
C MET A 120 -4.85 11.31 7.28
N VAL A 121 -4.90 10.00 7.06
CA VAL A 121 -5.88 9.09 7.64
C VAL A 121 -5.50 8.65 9.04
N ARG A 122 -6.50 8.55 9.93
CA ARG A 122 -6.26 8.16 11.32
C ARG A 122 -5.79 6.70 11.47
N SER A 123 -5.00 6.45 12.52
CA SER A 123 -4.56 5.11 12.93
C SER A 123 -5.00 4.74 14.36
N CYS A 124 -5.56 5.71 15.10
CA CYS A 124 -5.94 5.52 16.51
C CYS A 124 -7.14 4.57 16.67
N ASN A 125 -7.28 3.99 17.89
CA ASN A 125 -8.36 3.07 18.24
C ASN A 125 -9.60 3.76 18.83
N ARG A 126 -9.68 5.11 18.82
CA ARG A 126 -10.84 5.85 19.32
C ARG A 126 -12.09 5.47 18.55
N THR A 127 -13.19 5.33 19.26
CA THR A 127 -14.52 5.06 18.65
C THR A 127 -15.18 6.38 18.26
N LEU A 128 -15.10 6.73 16.98
CA LEU A 128 -15.68 7.96 16.47
C LEU A 128 -17.08 7.69 15.86
N PRO A 129 -18.05 8.59 16.01
CA PRO A 129 -17.93 9.94 16.61
C PRO A 129 -18.02 10.00 18.15
N ARG A 130 -18.30 8.89 18.85
CA ARG A 130 -18.55 8.85 20.30
C ARG A 130 -17.45 9.53 21.15
N ASP A 131 -16.20 9.38 20.76
CA ASP A 131 -15.04 9.88 21.49
C ASP A 131 -14.51 11.23 20.94
N CYS A 132 -15.31 11.92 20.12
CA CYS A 132 -14.96 13.23 19.60
C CYS A 132 -14.90 14.28 20.72
N GLY A 133 -13.85 15.08 20.74
CA GLY A 133 -13.65 16.17 21.71
C GLY A 133 -13.25 15.76 23.13
N LYS A 134 -13.17 14.47 23.44
CA LYS A 134 -12.87 13.99 24.81
C LYS A 134 -11.39 14.15 25.20
N GLU A 135 -10.49 14.09 24.25
CA GLU A 135 -9.06 14.11 24.49
C GLU A 135 -8.35 15.01 23.48
N ARG A 136 -7.16 15.49 23.82
CA ARG A 136 -6.33 16.27 22.91
C ARG A 136 -5.98 15.49 21.62
N PRO A 137 -5.74 16.18 20.50
CA PRO A 137 -5.24 15.53 19.29
C PRO A 137 -3.90 14.84 19.54
N CYS A 138 -3.67 13.71 18.89
CA CYS A 138 -2.44 12.95 19.05
C CYS A 138 -1.29 13.55 18.21
N LEU A 139 -0.07 13.05 18.42
CA LEU A 139 1.13 13.50 17.72
C LEU A 139 0.98 13.49 16.19
N TYR A 140 0.28 12.49 15.61
CA TYR A 140 0.07 12.41 14.17
C TYR A 140 -0.67 13.61 13.56
N TYR A 141 -1.53 14.28 14.33
CA TYR A 141 -2.15 15.54 13.90
C TYR A 141 -1.09 16.65 13.76
N HIS A 142 -0.25 16.81 14.79
CA HIS A 142 0.80 17.82 14.79
C HIS A 142 1.88 17.56 13.71
N MET A 143 2.08 16.30 13.36
CA MET A 143 2.97 15.89 12.27
C MET A 143 2.32 15.95 10.87
N LYS A 144 1.11 16.54 10.74
CA LYS A 144 0.35 16.59 9.48
C LYS A 144 0.11 15.20 8.84
N GLN A 145 -0.06 14.16 9.66
CA GLN A 145 -0.34 12.78 9.22
C GLN A 145 -1.72 12.29 9.61
N CYS A 146 -2.58 13.17 10.14
CA CYS A 146 -3.96 12.89 10.49
C CYS A 146 -4.76 14.18 10.49
N THR A 147 -5.96 14.17 9.91
CA THR A 147 -6.88 15.32 9.89
C THR A 147 -7.56 15.58 11.24
N ALA A 148 -7.26 14.77 12.27
CA ALA A 148 -7.88 14.79 13.61
C ALA A 148 -9.43 14.76 13.59
N PRO A 149 -10.07 13.77 12.98
CA PRO A 149 -11.53 13.63 13.06
C PRO A 149 -12.05 13.48 14.49
N CYS A 150 -11.17 13.11 15.42
CA CYS A 150 -11.46 13.06 16.85
C CYS A 150 -11.63 14.45 17.50
N GLN A 151 -11.35 15.55 16.80
CA GLN A 151 -11.59 16.93 17.22
C GLN A 151 -12.78 17.57 16.47
N GLY A 152 -13.39 16.86 15.53
CA GLY A 152 -14.43 17.41 14.67
C GLY A 152 -13.89 18.31 13.55
N ASN A 153 -12.59 18.30 13.27
CA ASN A 153 -11.94 19.16 12.28
C ASN A 153 -12.31 18.79 10.83
N VAL A 154 -12.90 17.62 10.61
CA VAL A 154 -13.28 17.13 9.28
C VAL A 154 -14.61 16.38 9.39
N SER A 155 -15.51 16.61 8.43
CA SER A 155 -16.78 15.90 8.34
C SER A 155 -16.58 14.43 7.94
N GLU A 156 -17.57 13.58 8.25
CA GLU A 156 -17.54 12.17 7.82
C GLU A 156 -17.50 12.04 6.30
N GLU A 157 -18.21 12.90 5.59
CA GLU A 157 -18.29 12.90 4.12
C GLU A 157 -16.95 13.28 3.50
N GLU A 158 -16.31 14.33 3.98
CA GLU A 158 -14.99 14.76 3.52
C GLU A 158 -13.92 13.70 3.82
N TYR A 159 -13.95 13.12 5.02
CA TYR A 159 -13.04 12.05 5.39
C TYR A 159 -13.22 10.80 4.50
N LYS A 160 -14.46 10.46 4.15
CA LYS A 160 -14.75 9.35 3.22
C LYS A 160 -14.26 9.60 1.80
N LYS A 161 -14.19 10.85 1.33
CA LYS A 161 -13.56 11.19 0.05
C LYS A 161 -12.07 10.84 0.07
N ASN A 162 -11.34 11.18 1.14
CA ASN A 162 -9.95 10.78 1.29
C ASN A 162 -9.79 9.26 1.30
N ILE A 163 -10.69 8.55 1.96
CA ILE A 163 -10.68 7.06 1.95
C ILE A 163 -10.95 6.50 0.56
N ALA A 164 -11.81 7.10 -0.23
CA ALA A 164 -12.03 6.68 -1.63
C ALA A 164 -10.75 6.80 -2.46
N GLN A 165 -9.99 7.89 -2.29
CA GLN A 165 -8.68 8.06 -2.93
C GLN A 165 -7.66 7.00 -2.43
N VAL A 166 -7.64 6.70 -1.13
CA VAL A 166 -6.81 5.59 -0.58
C VAL A 166 -7.15 4.27 -1.24
N LEU A 167 -8.44 3.96 -1.42
CA LEU A 167 -8.85 2.72 -2.08
C LEU A 167 -8.43 2.69 -3.55
N HIS A 168 -8.49 3.83 -4.23
CA HIS A 168 -8.06 3.98 -5.62
C HIS A 168 -6.54 3.75 -5.76
N PHE A 169 -5.77 4.38 -4.89
CA PHE A 169 -4.32 4.21 -4.77
C PHE A 169 -3.92 2.74 -4.51
N LEU A 170 -4.56 2.08 -3.54
CA LEU A 170 -4.28 0.67 -3.21
C LEU A 170 -4.70 -0.32 -4.30
N ASN A 171 -5.52 0.10 -5.25
CA ASN A 171 -5.82 -0.67 -6.47
C ASN A 171 -4.77 -0.48 -7.58
N GLY A 172 -3.77 0.40 -7.40
CA GLY A 172 -2.69 0.63 -8.36
C GLY A 172 -2.86 1.88 -9.23
N ASN A 173 -3.81 2.75 -8.90
CA ASN A 173 -4.02 4.01 -9.63
C ASN A 173 -3.20 5.13 -8.95
N PHE A 174 -1.91 5.19 -9.25
CA PHE A 174 -0.98 6.13 -8.61
C PHE A 174 -0.95 7.50 -9.28
N GLN A 175 -1.22 7.57 -10.59
CA GLN A 175 -1.04 8.79 -11.39
C GLN A 175 -1.83 9.98 -10.84
N GLU A 176 -3.09 9.78 -10.49
CA GLU A 176 -3.92 10.84 -9.92
C GLU A 176 -3.32 11.42 -8.62
N THR A 177 -2.73 10.55 -7.80
CA THR A 177 -2.06 10.97 -6.56
C THR A 177 -0.78 11.74 -6.83
N ILE A 178 0.01 11.30 -7.81
CA ILE A 178 1.23 11.99 -8.24
C ILE A 178 0.88 13.39 -8.77
N ASP A 179 -0.15 13.50 -9.60
CA ASP A 179 -0.60 14.77 -10.16
C ASP A 179 -1.04 15.75 -9.05
N GLN A 180 -1.85 15.29 -8.09
CA GLN A 180 -2.29 16.10 -6.94
C GLN A 180 -1.10 16.53 -6.04
N LEU A 181 -0.13 15.67 -5.81
CA LEU A 181 1.06 16.00 -5.03
C LEU A 181 1.96 16.99 -5.79
N THR A 182 2.04 16.85 -7.11
CA THR A 182 2.80 17.77 -7.98
C THR A 182 2.19 19.18 -7.96
N GLU A 183 0.87 19.30 -8.05
CA GLU A 183 0.17 20.58 -7.91
C GLU A 183 0.43 21.23 -6.54
N LYS A 184 0.34 20.46 -5.45
CA LYS A 184 0.64 20.95 -4.10
C LYS A 184 2.11 21.36 -3.93
N MET A 185 3.02 20.65 -4.56
CA MET A 185 4.45 20.97 -4.55
C MET A 185 4.72 22.31 -5.26
N MET A 186 4.11 22.52 -6.43
CA MET A 186 4.25 23.75 -7.18
C MET A 186 3.67 24.94 -6.41
N ALA A 187 2.45 24.81 -5.90
CA ALA A 187 1.82 25.86 -5.11
C ALA A 187 2.63 26.20 -3.84
N ALA A 188 3.18 25.20 -3.15
CA ALA A 188 4.04 25.44 -2.00
C ALA A 188 5.35 26.17 -2.39
N SER A 189 5.91 25.87 -3.57
CA SER A 189 7.09 26.55 -4.10
C SER A 189 6.81 27.99 -4.47
N GLU A 190 5.67 28.28 -5.10
CA GLU A 190 5.23 29.64 -5.44
C GLU A 190 5.02 30.50 -4.18
N ASP A 191 4.47 29.89 -3.11
CA ASP A 191 4.31 30.51 -1.81
C ASP A 191 5.63 30.60 -0.99
N MET A 192 6.78 30.22 -1.57
CA MET A 192 8.09 30.14 -0.91
C MET A 192 8.14 29.21 0.32
N ARG A 193 7.21 28.24 0.44
CA ARG A 193 7.17 27.22 1.48
C ARG A 193 8.02 25.99 1.06
N PHE A 194 9.33 26.21 0.95
CA PHE A 194 10.25 25.24 0.35
C PHE A 194 10.35 23.90 1.14
N GLU A 195 10.16 23.93 2.46
CA GLU A 195 10.12 22.70 3.27
C GLU A 195 8.90 21.84 2.93
N ASP A 196 7.71 22.46 2.77
CA ASP A 196 6.49 21.75 2.35
C ASP A 196 6.67 21.22 0.92
N ALA A 197 7.24 22.01 0.00
CA ALA A 197 7.51 21.58 -1.38
C ALA A 197 8.48 20.40 -1.43
N ALA A 198 9.55 20.40 -0.63
CA ALA A 198 10.48 19.29 -0.50
C ALA A 198 9.76 18.04 0.05
N GLY A 199 8.87 18.20 1.04
CA GLY A 199 8.06 17.12 1.58
C GLY A 199 7.16 16.45 0.51
N TYR A 200 6.51 17.24 -0.35
CA TYR A 200 5.70 16.71 -1.46
C TYR A 200 6.55 15.98 -2.51
N ARG A 201 7.72 16.55 -2.87
CA ARG A 201 8.67 15.88 -3.77
C ARG A 201 9.10 14.52 -3.23
N ASP A 202 9.40 14.43 -1.94
CA ASP A 202 9.85 13.19 -1.31
C ASP A 202 8.71 12.14 -1.26
N LEU A 203 7.45 12.58 -1.11
CA LEU A 203 6.28 11.71 -1.23
C LEU A 203 6.11 11.18 -2.66
N ILE A 204 6.25 12.04 -3.68
CA ILE A 204 6.19 11.65 -5.09
C ILE A 204 7.27 10.59 -5.40
N ASN A 205 8.50 10.81 -4.95
CA ASN A 205 9.61 9.86 -5.14
C ASN A 205 9.40 8.52 -4.41
N SER A 206 8.49 8.46 -3.44
CA SER A 206 8.18 7.25 -2.66
C SER A 206 7.04 6.43 -3.26
N ILE A 207 6.33 6.97 -4.27
CA ILE A 207 5.27 6.29 -5.04
C ILE A 207 5.86 5.59 -6.24
#